data_b070cd2abcc4c8afca165e088d5ba0cb
#
_entry.id   b070cd2abcc4c8afca165e088d5ba0cb
#
_cell.length_a   1.000
_cell.length_b   1.000
_cell.length_c   1.000
_cell.angle_alpha   90.00
_cell.angle_beta   90.00
_cell.angle_gamma   90.00
#
_symmetry.space_group_name_H-M   'P 1'
#
loop_
_entity.id
_entity.type
_entity.pdbx_description
1 polymer ?
#
loop_
_entity_poly.entity_id
_entity_poly.type
_entity_poly.pdbx_seq_one_letter_code
_entity_poly.pdbx_strand_id
1 'polypeptide(L)'
;MSTLELAASFDERFSPIAPFLLYILVWGIVFLETGILVAFWLPGDSILFSAGLVAAARDDMNIAILVAGIFLAAFVGDQVGYVTGRKLGRPYLEKHKSPRIERMVVRAEAFYAKNGWWAVCAARFFPWFRTFIPPIAGVAKMPYYKFLSANAVGAVAWGVGITMAGYYSATIPAVKSSSYAIAAFFIIGSILSIIIRRSRSH
;
A
#
# COMPACT_ATOMS: atom_id res chain seq x y z
N MET A 1 -36.42 24.13 -11.49
CA MET A 1 -35.28 23.73 -10.61
C MET A 1 -34.02 24.40 -11.16
N SER A 2 -33.45 25.32 -10.41
CA SER A 2 -32.24 26.02 -10.85
C SER A 2 -31.05 25.07 -10.83
N THR A 3 -29.99 25.36 -11.59
CA THR A 3 -28.73 24.59 -11.57
C THR A 3 -28.09 24.55 -10.17
N LEU A 4 -28.33 25.58 -9.35
CA LEU A 4 -27.91 25.66 -7.95
C LEU A 4 -28.70 24.71 -7.04
N GLU A 5 -30.01 24.58 -7.22
CA GLU A 5 -30.84 23.62 -6.46
C GLU A 5 -30.51 22.17 -6.83
N LEU A 6 -30.21 21.93 -8.12
CA LEU A 6 -29.75 20.61 -8.57
C LEU A 6 -28.38 20.27 -7.95
N ALA A 7 -27.43 21.19 -7.95
CA ALA A 7 -26.12 21.00 -7.34
C ALA A 7 -26.22 20.76 -5.81
N ALA A 8 -27.05 21.52 -5.11
CA ALA A 8 -27.28 21.34 -3.67
C ALA A 8 -27.94 19.97 -3.37
N SER A 9 -28.88 19.53 -4.18
CA SER A 9 -29.55 18.21 -4.01
C SER A 9 -28.57 17.04 -4.32
N PHE A 10 -27.64 17.23 -5.24
CA PHE A 10 -26.55 16.26 -5.45
C PHE A 10 -25.59 16.22 -4.26
N ASP A 11 -25.20 17.37 -3.72
CA ASP A 11 -24.30 17.46 -2.58
C ASP A 11 -24.93 16.83 -1.32
N GLU A 12 -26.18 17.07 -1.00
CA GLU A 12 -26.90 16.42 0.09
C GLU A 12 -27.03 14.90 -0.07
N ARG A 13 -27.21 14.39 -1.29
CA ARG A 13 -27.35 12.95 -1.55
C ARG A 13 -26.02 12.20 -1.49
N PHE A 14 -24.94 12.81 -1.92
CA PHE A 14 -23.64 12.17 -2.02
C PHE A 14 -22.72 12.46 -0.83
N SER A 15 -23.01 13.50 -0.03
CA SER A 15 -22.29 13.86 1.17
C SER A 15 -22.07 12.69 2.15
N PRO A 16 -23.07 11.86 2.50
CA PRO A 16 -22.86 10.74 3.42
C PRO A 16 -22.12 9.54 2.78
N ILE A 17 -22.14 9.44 1.44
CA ILE A 17 -21.51 8.31 0.72
C ILE A 17 -20.06 8.61 0.40
N ALA A 18 -19.68 9.88 0.26
CA ALA A 18 -18.35 10.29 -0.15
C ALA A 18 -17.23 9.79 0.80
N PRO A 19 -17.33 9.88 2.14
CA PRO A 19 -16.32 9.35 3.05
C PRO A 19 -16.18 7.84 2.92
N PHE A 20 -17.31 7.12 2.82
CA PHE A 20 -17.29 5.66 2.66
C PHE A 20 -16.57 5.23 1.38
N LEU A 21 -16.86 5.89 0.26
CA LEU A 21 -16.19 5.62 -1.00
C LEU A 21 -14.69 5.90 -0.91
N LEU A 22 -14.26 6.96 -0.22
CA LEU A 22 -12.86 7.28 0.00
C LEU A 22 -12.16 6.18 0.81
N TYR A 23 -12.78 5.68 1.87
CA TYR A 23 -12.23 4.57 2.64
C TYR A 23 -12.03 3.33 1.76
N ILE A 24 -13.08 2.90 1.04
CA ILE A 24 -13.02 1.72 0.17
C ILE A 24 -11.97 1.89 -0.93
N LEU A 25 -11.88 3.07 -1.53
CA LEU A 25 -10.89 3.36 -2.57
C LEU A 25 -9.45 3.25 -2.01
N VAL A 26 -9.17 3.90 -0.89
CA VAL A 26 -7.83 3.87 -0.27
C VAL A 26 -7.46 2.45 0.17
N TRP A 27 -8.36 1.76 0.88
CA TRP A 27 -8.12 0.37 1.31
C TRP A 27 -7.95 -0.58 0.14
N GLY A 28 -8.79 -0.43 -0.91
CA GLY A 28 -8.71 -1.23 -2.13
C GLY A 28 -7.38 -1.04 -2.85
N ILE A 29 -6.92 0.20 -3.02
CA ILE A 29 -5.63 0.49 -3.66
C ILE A 29 -4.49 -0.10 -2.84
N VAL A 30 -4.47 0.09 -1.52
CA VAL A 30 -3.44 -0.45 -0.63
C VAL A 30 -3.42 -1.98 -0.69
N PHE A 31 -4.59 -2.63 -0.64
CA PHE A 31 -4.70 -4.08 -0.76
C PHE A 31 -4.17 -4.60 -2.11
N LEU A 32 -4.59 -3.97 -3.21
CA LEU A 32 -4.15 -4.36 -4.55
C LEU A 32 -2.64 -4.20 -4.72
N GLU A 33 -2.09 -3.10 -4.23
CA GLU A 33 -0.65 -2.81 -4.33
C GLU A 33 0.21 -3.80 -3.53
N THR A 34 -0.24 -4.18 -2.34
CA THR A 34 0.52 -5.09 -1.47
C THR A 34 0.27 -6.56 -1.82
N GLY A 35 -0.95 -6.92 -2.26
CA GLY A 35 -1.36 -8.30 -2.50
C GLY A 35 -1.14 -8.80 -3.91
N ILE A 36 -1.09 -7.91 -4.91
CA ILE A 36 -1.02 -8.26 -6.32
C ILE A 36 0.29 -7.75 -6.93
N LEU A 37 1.16 -8.69 -7.34
CA LEU A 37 2.48 -8.38 -7.91
C LEU A 37 2.46 -7.41 -9.10
N VAL A 38 1.38 -7.40 -9.88
CA VAL A 38 1.25 -6.52 -11.06
C VAL A 38 0.90 -5.09 -10.67
N ALA A 39 0.37 -4.88 -9.46
CA ALA A 39 -0.08 -3.56 -9.00
C ALA A 39 1.03 -2.70 -8.36
N PHE A 40 2.30 -3.13 -8.39
CA PHE A 40 3.45 -2.40 -7.83
C PHE A 40 3.67 -0.99 -8.42
N TRP A 41 2.95 -0.63 -9.49
CA TRP A 41 2.96 0.68 -10.12
C TRP A 41 2.12 1.72 -9.39
N LEU A 42 1.26 1.30 -8.47
CA LEU A 42 0.37 2.21 -7.76
C LEU A 42 1.17 3.06 -6.76
N PRO A 43 0.86 4.36 -6.67
CA PRO A 43 1.60 5.30 -5.83
C PRO A 43 1.08 5.29 -4.37
N GLY A 44 1.12 4.13 -3.70
CA GLY A 44 0.53 3.94 -2.37
C GLY A 44 1.02 4.91 -1.31
N ASP A 45 2.32 5.23 -1.29
CA ASP A 45 2.88 6.17 -0.30
C ASP A 45 2.25 7.56 -0.41
N SER A 46 2.08 8.04 -1.65
CA SER A 46 1.43 9.33 -1.91
C SER A 46 -0.04 9.30 -1.56
N ILE A 47 -0.72 8.18 -1.81
CA ILE A 47 -2.14 7.99 -1.49
C ILE A 47 -2.34 7.94 0.03
N LEU A 48 -1.49 7.24 0.77
CA LEU A 48 -1.56 7.16 2.23
C LEU A 48 -1.38 8.55 2.88
N PHE A 49 -0.37 9.29 2.46
CA PHE A 49 -0.11 10.63 2.96
C PHE A 49 -1.27 11.58 2.62
N SER A 50 -1.73 11.57 1.37
CA SER A 50 -2.85 12.39 0.91
C SER A 50 -4.16 12.03 1.63
N ALA A 51 -4.42 10.74 1.88
CA ALA A 51 -5.59 10.30 2.63
C ALA A 51 -5.57 10.82 4.07
N GLY A 52 -4.40 10.86 4.70
CA GLY A 52 -4.21 11.48 6.02
C GLY A 52 -4.51 12.99 6.00
N LEU A 53 -3.99 13.72 5.01
CA LEU A 53 -4.28 15.15 4.82
C LEU A 53 -5.78 15.41 4.63
N VAL A 54 -6.44 14.62 3.77
CA VAL A 54 -7.87 14.74 3.50
C VAL A 54 -8.70 14.43 4.76
N ALA A 55 -8.33 13.38 5.50
CA ALA A 55 -9.02 13.05 6.76
C ALA A 55 -8.90 14.13 7.81
N ALA A 56 -7.79 14.89 7.83
CA ALA A 56 -7.63 16.04 8.74
C ALA A 56 -8.40 17.29 8.29
N ALA A 57 -8.70 17.41 7.00
CA ALA A 57 -9.41 18.55 6.42
C ALA A 57 -10.94 18.36 6.39
N ARG A 58 -11.44 17.14 6.68
CA ARG A 58 -12.85 16.75 6.59
C ARG A 58 -13.39 16.29 7.94
N ASP A 59 -14.42 16.94 8.42
CA ASP A 59 -15.06 16.62 9.71
C ASP A 59 -15.88 15.31 9.66
N ASP A 60 -16.26 14.88 8.46
CA ASP A 60 -17.02 13.64 8.20
C ASP A 60 -16.14 12.39 8.09
N MET A 61 -14.81 12.52 8.20
CA MET A 61 -13.87 11.41 8.17
C MET A 61 -13.25 11.11 9.53
N ASN A 62 -13.25 9.82 9.91
CA ASN A 62 -12.61 9.36 11.13
C ASN A 62 -11.23 8.75 10.81
N ILE A 63 -10.17 9.38 11.30
CA ILE A 63 -8.79 8.91 11.08
C ILE A 63 -8.55 7.49 11.63
N ALA A 64 -9.18 7.12 12.76
CA ALA A 64 -9.00 5.80 13.34
C ALA A 64 -9.57 4.70 12.43
N ILE A 65 -10.73 4.95 11.80
CA ILE A 65 -11.32 4.03 10.82
C ILE A 65 -10.42 3.92 9.60
N LEU A 66 -9.92 5.05 9.10
CA LEU A 66 -9.02 5.10 7.95
C LEU A 66 -7.76 4.26 8.18
N VAL A 67 -7.03 4.50 9.27
CA VAL A 67 -5.78 3.79 9.56
C VAL A 67 -5.99 2.32 9.91
N ALA A 68 -7.09 1.97 10.58
CA ALA A 68 -7.43 0.57 10.84
C ALA A 68 -7.65 -0.21 9.54
N GLY A 69 -8.40 0.36 8.61
CA GLY A 69 -8.61 -0.29 7.32
C GLY A 69 -7.35 -0.33 6.44
N ILE A 70 -6.50 0.70 6.47
CA ILE A 70 -5.18 0.69 5.80
C ILE A 70 -4.30 -0.41 6.38
N PHE A 71 -4.24 -0.54 7.72
CA PHE A 71 -3.52 -1.63 8.37
C PHE A 71 -4.02 -3.00 7.90
N LEU A 72 -5.34 -3.23 7.95
CA LEU A 72 -5.94 -4.50 7.52
C LEU A 72 -5.68 -4.77 6.04
N ALA A 73 -5.86 -3.80 5.17
CA ALA A 73 -5.64 -3.93 3.73
C ALA A 73 -4.18 -4.31 3.41
N ALA A 74 -3.23 -3.59 4.00
CA ALA A 74 -1.81 -3.86 3.84
C ALA A 74 -1.39 -5.21 4.43
N PHE A 75 -1.89 -5.52 5.64
CA PHE A 75 -1.59 -6.76 6.33
C PHE A 75 -2.11 -7.98 5.57
N VAL A 76 -3.38 -7.95 5.14
CA VAL A 76 -4.02 -9.06 4.41
C VAL A 76 -3.45 -9.19 3.00
N GLY A 77 -3.16 -8.07 2.32
CA GLY A 77 -2.51 -8.08 1.02
C GLY A 77 -1.19 -8.86 1.03
N ASP A 78 -0.32 -8.59 2.00
CA ASP A 78 0.93 -9.34 2.13
C ASP A 78 0.73 -10.82 2.48
N GLN A 79 -0.33 -11.17 3.23
CA GLN A 79 -0.66 -12.59 3.46
C GLN A 79 -0.98 -13.30 2.14
N VAL A 80 -1.74 -12.64 1.26
CA VAL A 80 -2.03 -13.16 -0.09
C VAL A 80 -0.72 -13.36 -0.85
N GLY A 81 0.18 -12.38 -0.86
CA GLY A 81 1.50 -12.47 -1.47
C GLY A 81 2.31 -13.66 -0.94
N TYR A 82 2.43 -13.78 0.38
CA TYR A 82 3.17 -14.87 1.04
C TYR A 82 2.59 -16.25 0.68
N VAL A 83 1.26 -16.41 0.79
CA VAL A 83 0.58 -17.68 0.48
C VAL A 83 0.74 -18.04 -1.00
N THR A 84 0.62 -17.07 -1.88
CA THR A 84 0.83 -17.25 -3.33
C THR A 84 2.27 -17.72 -3.61
N GLY A 85 3.26 -17.07 -3.02
CA GLY A 85 4.66 -17.50 -3.12
C GLY A 85 4.89 -18.91 -2.62
N ARG A 86 4.31 -19.25 -1.46
CA ARG A 86 4.48 -20.58 -0.83
C ARG A 86 3.75 -21.69 -1.56
N LYS A 87 2.49 -21.45 -2.00
CA LYS A 87 1.64 -22.48 -2.60
C LYS A 87 1.78 -22.61 -4.12
N LEU A 88 2.09 -21.53 -4.80
CA LEU A 88 2.21 -21.51 -6.26
C LEU A 88 3.65 -21.31 -6.72
N GLY A 89 4.34 -20.31 -6.18
CA GLY A 89 5.71 -19.97 -6.58
C GLY A 89 6.70 -21.09 -6.27
N ARG A 90 6.69 -21.63 -5.07
CA ARG A 90 7.63 -22.68 -4.65
C ARG A 90 7.47 -23.98 -5.46
N PRO A 91 6.28 -24.59 -5.62
CA PRO A 91 6.11 -25.79 -6.45
C PRO A 91 6.47 -25.55 -7.91
N TYR A 92 6.16 -24.36 -8.46
CA TYR A 92 6.55 -24.00 -9.82
C TYR A 92 8.06 -24.03 -10.00
N LEU A 93 8.83 -23.45 -9.07
CA LEU A 93 10.30 -23.44 -9.12
C LEU A 93 10.88 -24.83 -8.91
N GLU A 94 10.28 -25.66 -8.06
CA GLU A 94 10.68 -27.06 -7.83
C GLU A 94 10.45 -27.93 -9.09
N LYS A 95 9.42 -27.61 -9.90
CA LYS A 95 9.13 -28.30 -11.17
C LYS A 95 10.07 -27.88 -12.30
N HIS A 96 10.47 -26.60 -12.32
CA HIS A 96 11.34 -26.03 -13.36
C HIS A 96 12.79 -25.88 -12.86
N LYS A 97 13.38 -27.00 -12.43
CA LYS A 97 14.74 -27.02 -11.87
C LYS A 97 15.77 -26.56 -12.90
N SER A 98 16.48 -25.48 -12.57
CA SER A 98 17.73 -25.11 -13.22
C SER A 98 18.77 -24.76 -12.15
N PRO A 99 20.07 -24.93 -12.41
CA PRO A 99 21.13 -24.61 -11.45
C PRO A 99 21.11 -23.14 -10.99
N ARG A 100 20.50 -22.24 -11.78
CA ARG A 100 20.29 -20.84 -11.44
C ARG A 100 19.15 -20.68 -10.40
N ILE A 101 18.01 -21.29 -10.68
CA ILE A 101 16.83 -21.24 -9.82
C ILE A 101 17.14 -21.84 -8.45
N GLU A 102 17.80 -23.01 -8.44
CA GLU A 102 18.18 -23.68 -7.19
C GLU A 102 19.09 -22.82 -6.33
N ARG A 103 20.12 -22.20 -6.92
CA ARG A 103 21.00 -21.26 -6.20
C ARG A 103 20.28 -20.04 -5.67
N MET A 104 19.31 -19.47 -6.43
CA MET A 104 18.51 -18.34 -5.96
C MET A 104 17.63 -18.72 -4.77
N VAL A 105 16.97 -19.87 -4.83
CA VAL A 105 16.13 -20.37 -3.75
C VAL A 105 16.94 -20.62 -2.48
N VAL A 106 18.05 -21.32 -2.58
CA VAL A 106 18.95 -21.61 -1.44
C VAL A 106 19.47 -20.30 -0.80
N ARG A 107 19.84 -19.31 -1.62
CA ARG A 107 20.26 -17.99 -1.11
C ARG A 107 19.13 -17.26 -0.40
N ALA A 108 17.91 -17.31 -0.95
CA ALA A 108 16.74 -16.71 -0.32
C ALA A 108 16.42 -17.41 1.02
N GLU A 109 16.44 -18.74 1.07
CA GLU A 109 16.24 -19.50 2.30
C GLU A 109 17.26 -19.13 3.38
N ALA A 110 18.57 -19.10 3.04
CA ALA A 110 19.64 -18.71 3.95
C ALA A 110 19.49 -17.25 4.45
N PHE A 111 19.13 -16.33 3.56
CA PHE A 111 18.88 -14.94 3.90
C PHE A 111 17.71 -14.78 4.88
N TYR A 112 16.56 -15.44 4.60
CA TYR A 112 15.38 -15.35 5.45
C TYR A 112 15.53 -16.11 6.77
N ALA A 113 16.37 -17.15 6.80
CA ALA A 113 16.71 -17.83 8.06
C ALA A 113 17.43 -16.87 9.03
N LYS A 114 18.36 -16.05 8.52
CA LYS A 114 19.19 -15.14 9.33
C LYS A 114 18.50 -13.81 9.61
N ASN A 115 17.97 -13.15 8.59
CA ASN A 115 17.51 -11.75 8.64
C ASN A 115 16.04 -11.55 8.27
N GLY A 116 15.27 -12.64 8.10
CA GLY A 116 13.96 -12.58 7.46
C GLY A 116 12.97 -11.63 8.13
N TRP A 117 12.97 -11.55 9.44
CA TRP A 117 12.07 -10.66 10.19
C TRP A 117 12.33 -9.18 9.83
N TRP A 118 13.58 -8.76 9.94
CA TRP A 118 14.00 -7.38 9.61
C TRP A 118 13.85 -7.08 8.13
N ALA A 119 14.11 -8.06 7.27
CA ALA A 119 13.96 -7.91 5.83
C ALA A 119 12.50 -7.61 5.45
N VAL A 120 11.53 -8.32 6.05
CA VAL A 120 10.09 -8.08 5.81
C VAL A 120 9.68 -6.70 6.32
N CYS A 121 10.10 -6.30 7.53
CA CYS A 121 9.80 -4.98 8.07
C CYS A 121 10.40 -3.86 7.24
N ALA A 122 11.70 -3.92 6.94
CA ALA A 122 12.43 -2.87 6.25
C ALA A 122 12.00 -2.72 4.78
N ALA A 123 11.63 -3.82 4.13
CA ALA A 123 11.22 -3.81 2.73
C ALA A 123 10.01 -2.91 2.46
N ARG A 124 9.14 -2.70 3.45
CA ARG A 124 7.96 -1.85 3.28
C ARG A 124 8.27 -0.39 3.01
N PHE A 125 9.44 0.08 3.43
CA PHE A 125 9.90 1.44 3.18
C PHE A 125 10.48 1.64 1.78
N PHE A 126 10.63 0.53 1.02
CA PHE A 126 11.14 0.57 -0.34
C PHE A 126 10.04 0.11 -1.31
N PRO A 127 9.51 1.01 -2.18
CA PRO A 127 8.34 0.72 -3.03
C PRO A 127 8.48 -0.55 -3.88
N TRP A 128 9.69 -0.82 -4.40
CA TRP A 128 9.95 -2.00 -5.22
C TRP A 128 10.02 -3.31 -4.42
N PHE A 129 10.57 -3.26 -3.20
CA PHE A 129 10.79 -4.46 -2.41
C PHE A 129 9.53 -4.92 -1.68
N ARG A 130 8.67 -4.00 -1.23
CA ARG A 130 7.49 -4.34 -0.42
C ARG A 130 6.55 -5.32 -1.11
N THR A 131 6.33 -5.18 -2.42
CA THR A 131 5.44 -6.07 -3.18
C THR A 131 6.06 -7.45 -3.44
N PHE A 132 7.39 -7.51 -3.61
CA PHE A 132 8.07 -8.77 -3.93
C PHE A 132 8.50 -9.57 -2.70
N ILE A 133 8.75 -8.92 -1.58
CA ILE A 133 9.24 -9.59 -0.36
C ILE A 133 8.26 -10.63 0.19
N PRO A 134 6.94 -10.40 0.32
CA PRO A 134 6.01 -11.40 0.80
C PRO A 134 6.00 -12.68 -0.04
N PRO A 135 5.86 -12.64 -1.39
CA PRO A 135 5.97 -13.84 -2.21
C PRO A 135 7.32 -14.54 -2.10
N ILE A 136 8.44 -13.80 -2.07
CA ILE A 136 9.78 -14.38 -1.95
C ILE A 136 9.95 -15.07 -0.58
N ALA A 137 9.45 -14.46 0.50
CA ALA A 137 9.44 -15.07 1.83
C ALA A 137 8.62 -16.38 1.85
N GLY A 138 7.50 -16.41 1.11
CA GLY A 138 6.70 -17.61 0.91
C GLY A 138 7.46 -18.71 0.14
N VAL A 139 8.12 -18.36 -0.95
CA VAL A 139 8.98 -19.27 -1.75
C VAL A 139 10.13 -19.82 -0.91
N ALA A 140 10.77 -18.98 -0.11
CA ALA A 140 11.86 -19.33 0.79
C ALA A 140 11.43 -20.11 2.04
N LYS A 141 10.13 -20.47 2.15
CA LYS A 141 9.58 -21.21 3.29
C LYS A 141 9.86 -20.55 4.65
N MET A 142 9.94 -19.21 4.70
CA MET A 142 10.08 -18.49 5.96
C MET A 142 9.01 -18.94 6.95
N PRO A 143 9.32 -19.18 8.24
CA PRO A 143 8.33 -19.56 9.23
C PRO A 143 7.19 -18.53 9.31
N TYR A 144 5.95 -19.00 9.19
CA TYR A 144 4.78 -18.13 9.05
C TYR A 144 4.63 -17.14 10.21
N TYR A 145 4.86 -17.58 11.46
CA TYR A 145 4.76 -16.71 12.63
C TYR A 145 5.78 -15.54 12.62
N LYS A 146 6.98 -15.78 12.08
CA LYS A 146 7.99 -14.74 11.89
C LYS A 146 7.56 -13.76 10.81
N PHE A 147 7.02 -14.26 9.70
CA PHE A 147 6.46 -13.42 8.64
C PHE A 147 5.28 -12.60 9.16
N LEU A 148 4.33 -13.24 9.87
CA LEU A 148 3.12 -12.61 10.39
C LEU A 148 3.44 -11.43 11.31
N SER A 149 4.34 -11.63 12.28
CA SER A 149 4.76 -10.58 13.23
C SER A 149 5.52 -9.44 12.54
N ALA A 150 6.45 -9.77 11.63
CA ALA A 150 7.18 -8.77 10.86
C ALA A 150 6.26 -7.95 9.96
N ASN A 151 5.30 -8.64 9.31
CA ASN A 151 4.28 -8.01 8.49
C ASN A 151 3.40 -7.05 9.30
N ALA A 152 2.91 -7.47 10.48
CA ALA A 152 2.10 -6.62 11.35
C ALA A 152 2.84 -5.34 11.75
N VAL A 153 4.07 -5.47 12.24
CA VAL A 153 4.91 -4.33 12.63
C VAL A 153 5.19 -3.43 11.43
N GLY A 154 5.56 -4.00 10.29
CA GLY A 154 5.81 -3.25 9.08
C GLY A 154 4.57 -2.53 8.56
N ALA A 155 3.38 -3.15 8.63
CA ALA A 155 2.11 -2.54 8.22
C ALA A 155 1.74 -1.33 9.09
N VAL A 156 1.96 -1.43 10.41
CA VAL A 156 1.78 -0.28 11.33
C VAL A 156 2.78 0.81 10.99
N ALA A 157 4.08 0.49 10.97
CA ALA A 157 5.12 1.50 10.79
C ALA A 157 4.97 2.25 9.45
N TRP A 158 4.67 1.54 8.37
CA TRP A 158 4.51 2.14 7.05
C TRP A 158 3.11 2.72 6.84
N GLY A 159 2.05 1.89 6.92
CA GLY A 159 0.68 2.29 6.53
C GLY A 159 0.10 3.32 7.48
N VAL A 160 0.10 3.01 8.79
CA VAL A 160 -0.39 3.95 9.81
C VAL A 160 0.56 5.12 9.94
N GLY A 161 1.88 4.90 9.94
CA GLY A 161 2.90 5.94 10.10
C GLY A 161 2.80 7.03 9.03
N ILE A 162 2.75 6.67 7.74
CA ILE A 162 2.65 7.64 6.63
C ILE A 162 1.31 8.37 6.66
N THR A 163 0.20 7.65 6.92
CA THR A 163 -1.13 8.27 6.99
C THR A 163 -1.22 9.26 8.15
N MET A 164 -0.70 8.91 9.32
CA MET A 164 -0.65 9.82 10.47
C MET A 164 0.28 11.01 10.24
N ALA A 165 1.40 10.81 9.54
CA ALA A 165 2.26 11.92 9.14
C ALA A 165 1.51 12.91 8.24
N GLY A 166 0.72 12.43 7.27
CA GLY A 166 -0.17 13.26 6.47
C GLY A 166 -1.21 13.99 7.31
N TYR A 167 -1.86 13.30 8.23
CA TYR A 167 -2.88 13.85 9.12
C TYR A 167 -2.33 14.99 9.98
N TYR A 168 -1.22 14.76 10.69
CA TYR A 168 -0.60 15.79 11.51
C TYR A 168 0.03 16.93 10.71
N SER A 169 0.49 16.67 9.49
CA SER A 169 0.98 17.74 8.61
C SER A 169 -0.07 18.79 8.30
N ALA A 170 -1.36 18.41 8.29
CA ALA A 170 -2.47 19.33 8.09
C ALA A 170 -2.65 20.32 9.27
N THR A 171 -2.08 20.05 10.45
CA THR A 171 -2.12 20.97 11.59
C THR A 171 -1.16 22.14 11.42
N ILE A 172 -0.19 22.04 10.51
CA ILE A 172 0.74 23.12 10.19
C ILE A 172 -0.01 24.14 9.31
N PRO A 173 -0.10 25.44 9.72
CA PRO A 173 -0.92 26.43 9.02
C PRO A 173 -0.59 26.58 7.52
N ALA A 174 0.69 26.53 7.15
CA ALA A 174 1.14 26.59 5.77
C ALA A 174 0.72 25.37 4.94
N VAL A 175 0.64 24.20 5.56
CA VAL A 175 0.23 22.94 4.90
C VAL A 175 -1.30 22.87 4.83
N LYS A 176 -2.02 23.33 5.85
CA LYS A 176 -3.49 23.34 5.88
C LYS A 176 -4.08 24.13 4.73
N SER A 177 -3.52 25.33 4.43
CA SER A 177 -3.97 26.17 3.32
C SER A 177 -3.66 25.54 1.94
N SER A 178 -2.71 24.63 1.86
CA SER A 178 -2.23 24.00 0.63
C SER A 178 -2.52 22.50 0.56
N SER A 179 -3.27 21.93 1.52
CA SER A 179 -3.46 20.46 1.66
C SER A 179 -3.96 19.80 0.39
N TYR A 180 -4.95 20.41 -0.27
CA TYR A 180 -5.48 19.89 -1.54
C TYR A 180 -4.49 20.02 -2.70
N ALA A 181 -3.72 21.12 -2.73
CA ALA A 181 -2.68 21.31 -3.76
C ALA A 181 -1.53 20.31 -3.57
N ILE A 182 -1.13 20.05 -2.33
CA ILE A 182 -0.10 19.05 -1.99
C ILE A 182 -0.58 17.65 -2.35
N ALA A 183 -1.81 17.28 -1.99
CA ALA A 183 -2.41 16.00 -2.35
C ALA A 183 -2.49 15.84 -3.87
N ALA A 184 -2.97 16.86 -4.58
CA ALA A 184 -3.01 16.87 -6.04
C ALA A 184 -1.61 16.75 -6.67
N PHE A 185 -0.61 17.47 -6.15
CA PHE A 185 0.78 17.40 -6.61
C PHE A 185 1.35 15.98 -6.49
N PHE A 186 1.14 15.30 -5.35
CA PHE A 186 1.61 13.92 -5.18
C PHE A 186 0.88 12.94 -6.10
N ILE A 187 -0.44 13.07 -6.26
CA ILE A 187 -1.23 12.23 -7.16
C ILE A 187 -0.82 12.45 -8.61
N ILE A 188 -0.74 13.71 -9.07
CA ILE A 188 -0.34 14.05 -10.43
C ILE A 188 1.10 13.63 -10.71
N GLY A 189 2.03 13.87 -9.78
CA GLY A 189 3.42 13.45 -9.88
C GLY A 189 3.55 11.93 -10.01
N SER A 190 2.75 11.19 -9.28
CA SER A 190 2.71 9.73 -9.36
C SER A 190 2.17 9.24 -10.70
N ILE A 191 1.08 9.83 -11.21
CA ILE A 191 0.51 9.51 -12.51
C ILE A 191 1.50 9.85 -13.63
N LEU A 192 2.12 11.03 -13.58
CA LEU A 192 3.13 11.45 -14.55
C LEU A 192 4.34 10.52 -14.57
N SER A 193 4.79 10.06 -13.39
CA SER A 193 5.90 9.11 -13.29
C SER A 193 5.59 7.78 -13.99
N ILE A 194 4.35 7.33 -13.90
CA ILE A 194 3.85 6.13 -14.58
C ILE A 194 3.86 6.35 -16.10
N ILE A 195 3.32 7.47 -16.56
CA ILE A 195 3.23 7.80 -18.01
C ILE A 195 4.62 7.92 -18.63
N ILE A 196 5.54 8.64 -17.98
CA ILE A 196 6.92 8.84 -18.48
C ILE A 196 7.67 7.51 -18.56
N ARG A 197 7.49 6.62 -17.57
CA ARG A 197 8.12 5.30 -17.62
C ARG A 197 7.57 4.45 -18.77
N ARG A 198 6.27 4.49 -19.01
CA ARG A 198 5.64 3.77 -20.12
C ARG A 198 6.11 4.28 -21.50
N SER A 199 6.35 5.59 -21.62
CA SER A 199 6.87 6.19 -22.87
C SER A 199 8.34 5.85 -23.17
N ARG A 200 9.14 5.46 -22.15
CA ARG A 200 10.55 5.06 -22.33
C ARG A 200 10.74 3.56 -22.61
N SER A 201 9.66 2.78 -22.55
CA SER A 201 9.68 1.32 -22.84
C SER A 201 9.28 0.98 -24.27
N HIS A 202 9.06 1.98 -25.12
CA HIS A 202 8.92 1.91 -26.58
C HIS A 202 10.10 2.63 -27.25
#